data_8bb5cb99732258ea517bbe345cb350ac
#
_entry.id   8bb5cb99732258ea517bbe345cb350ac
#
_cell.length_a   1.000
_cell.length_b   1.000
_cell.length_c   1.000
_cell.angle_alpha   90.00
_cell.angle_beta   90.00
_cell.angle_gamma   90.00
#
_symmetry.space_group_name_H-M   'P 1'
#
loop_
_entity.id
_entity.type
_entity.pdbx_description
1 polymer ?
#
loop_
_entity_poly.entity_id
_entity_poly.type
_entity_poly.pdbx_seq_one_letter_code
_entity_poly.pdbx_strand_id
1 'polypeptide(L)'
;PKIKKFLNYSNDIFEEDTFNPGNDNLFLKTASVGTGEYFILPRLCAHLAKNAPKFVLKISSLSEYLSLEYLLMSELDFAIGPGFVETGNNIIRELLFEEEAVCVMHKSHPLANQELTQDMYLQAEHVDIQFSYMGNENILYKALQGYHQRSIKVIVPNIISALEVVYHTNFITTVPRTLAVTFKDRYQIELHPFPFPKKTFLVNFYYHKRLSNHKPLQWVLDVIKKYCCVNHEA
;
A
#
# COMPACT_ATOMS: atom_id res chain seq x y z
N PRO A 1 -0.44 -41.07 -11.98
CA PRO A 1 -0.66 -39.65 -11.69
C PRO A 1 0.44 -39.05 -10.82
N LYS A 2 1.02 -39.77 -9.79
CA LYS A 2 2.08 -39.24 -8.91
C LYS A 2 3.43 -39.10 -9.60
N ILE A 3 3.77 -40.02 -10.51
CA ILE A 3 5.03 -40.02 -11.30
C ILE A 3 5.04 -38.83 -12.28
N LYS A 4 3.91 -38.47 -12.89
CA LYS A 4 3.82 -37.32 -13.79
C LYS A 4 4.01 -35.99 -13.06
N LYS A 5 3.53 -35.89 -11.81
CA LYS A 5 3.82 -34.76 -10.91
C LYS A 5 5.30 -34.69 -10.54
N PHE A 6 5.92 -35.83 -10.24
CA PHE A 6 7.34 -35.91 -9.90
C PHE A 6 8.25 -35.57 -11.11
N LEU A 7 7.90 -36.03 -12.31
CA LEU A 7 8.62 -35.68 -13.54
C LEU A 7 8.48 -34.20 -13.92
N ASN A 8 7.32 -33.58 -13.67
CA ASN A 8 7.19 -32.14 -13.84
C ASN A 8 8.04 -31.36 -12.81
N TYR A 9 8.11 -31.82 -11.56
CA TYR A 9 9.01 -31.24 -10.56
C TYR A 9 10.49 -31.42 -10.89
N SER A 10 10.88 -32.55 -11.52
CA SER A 10 12.28 -32.78 -11.91
C SER A 10 12.67 -31.99 -13.16
N ASN A 11 11.76 -31.74 -14.10
CA ASN A 11 12.02 -30.88 -15.25
C ASN A 11 12.23 -29.41 -14.83
N ASP A 12 11.49 -28.95 -13.83
CA ASP A 12 11.66 -27.60 -13.25
C ASP A 12 13.05 -27.41 -12.57
N ILE A 13 13.77 -28.54 -12.28
CA ILE A 13 15.12 -28.49 -11.67
C ILE A 13 16.23 -28.44 -12.74
N PHE A 14 15.96 -28.81 -13.97
CA PHE A 14 16.96 -28.96 -15.05
C PHE A 14 16.80 -27.98 -16.21
N GLU A 15 15.68 -27.24 -16.31
CA GLU A 15 15.61 -26.11 -17.24
C GLU A 15 16.39 -24.93 -16.64
N GLU A 16 17.28 -24.34 -17.43
CA GLU A 16 17.83 -23.01 -17.12
C GLU A 16 16.64 -22.10 -16.82
N ASP A 17 16.61 -21.57 -15.60
CA ASP A 17 15.49 -20.83 -15.00
C ASP A 17 15.31 -19.47 -15.70
N THR A 18 14.93 -19.52 -16.98
CA THR A 18 14.71 -18.34 -17.83
C THR A 18 13.23 -18.00 -17.82
N PHE A 19 12.87 -16.98 -17.05
CA PHE A 19 11.51 -16.42 -17.07
C PHE A 19 11.35 -15.45 -18.24
N ASN A 20 10.35 -15.70 -19.09
CA ASN A 20 9.96 -14.83 -20.19
C ASN A 20 8.52 -14.30 -19.95
N PRO A 21 8.36 -13.06 -19.48
CA PRO A 21 7.05 -12.53 -19.13
C PRO A 21 6.05 -12.51 -20.29
N GLY A 22 6.53 -12.38 -21.54
CA GLY A 22 5.68 -12.38 -22.73
C GLY A 22 5.07 -13.74 -23.09
N ASN A 23 5.68 -14.85 -22.63
CA ASN A 23 5.29 -16.20 -23.03
C ASN A 23 4.85 -17.09 -21.87
N ASP A 24 5.40 -16.89 -20.69
CA ASP A 24 5.20 -17.77 -19.56
C ASP A 24 3.92 -17.43 -18.79
N ASN A 25 3.37 -18.43 -18.11
CA ASN A 25 2.29 -18.20 -17.17
C ASN A 25 2.83 -17.55 -15.91
N LEU A 26 2.29 -16.41 -15.55
CA LEU A 26 2.60 -15.71 -14.31
C LEU A 26 1.40 -15.77 -13.37
N PHE A 27 1.50 -16.52 -12.28
CA PHE A 27 0.50 -16.54 -11.23
C PHE A 27 1.15 -16.11 -9.91
N LEU A 28 0.70 -14.96 -9.37
CA LEU A 28 1.18 -14.42 -8.10
C LEU A 28 0.01 -14.02 -7.21
N LYS A 29 0.22 -14.17 -5.90
CA LYS A 29 -0.71 -13.75 -4.86
C LYS A 29 -0.07 -12.63 -4.04
N THR A 30 -0.79 -11.54 -3.87
CA THR A 30 -0.32 -10.39 -3.09
C THR A 30 -1.38 -9.87 -2.15
N ALA A 31 -0.95 -9.19 -1.10
CA ALA A 31 -1.81 -8.36 -0.29
C ALA A 31 -1.24 -6.95 -0.19
N SER A 32 -2.12 -5.97 -0.08
CA SER A 32 -1.72 -4.57 0.03
C SER A 32 -2.73 -3.74 0.82
N VAL A 33 -2.32 -2.51 1.14
CA VAL A 33 -3.14 -1.51 1.82
C VAL A 33 -2.72 -0.10 1.38
N GLY A 34 -3.67 0.81 1.32
CA GLY A 34 -3.41 2.22 1.05
C GLY A 34 -2.70 2.48 -0.28
N THR A 35 -1.52 3.09 -0.24
CA THR A 35 -0.75 3.48 -1.44
C THR A 35 -0.42 2.27 -2.33
N GLY A 36 -0.12 1.12 -1.73
CA GLY A 36 0.10 -0.11 -2.50
C GLY A 36 -1.15 -0.54 -3.28
N GLU A 37 -2.31 -0.52 -2.62
CA GLU A 37 -3.59 -0.97 -3.19
C GLU A 37 -4.12 -0.03 -4.29
N TYR A 38 -4.10 1.28 -4.04
CA TYR A 38 -4.77 2.25 -4.92
C TYR A 38 -3.83 2.96 -5.89
N PHE A 39 -2.52 2.86 -5.71
CA PHE A 39 -1.55 3.53 -6.56
C PHE A 39 -0.59 2.55 -7.26
N ILE A 40 0.09 1.66 -6.53
CA ILE A 40 1.12 0.78 -7.08
C ILE A 40 0.50 -0.36 -7.89
N LEU A 41 -0.41 -1.13 -7.29
CA LEU A 41 -0.99 -2.32 -7.94
C LEU A 41 -1.77 -2.02 -9.22
N PRO A 42 -2.56 -0.92 -9.34
CA PRO A 42 -3.18 -0.57 -10.62
C PRO A 42 -2.17 -0.29 -11.74
N ARG A 43 -1.04 0.36 -11.42
CA ARG A 43 0.05 0.62 -12.39
C ARG A 43 0.77 -0.66 -12.79
N LEU A 44 1.02 -1.53 -11.82
CA LEU A 44 1.55 -2.87 -12.08
C LEU A 44 0.62 -3.65 -13.01
N CYS A 45 -0.68 -3.70 -12.73
CA CYS A 45 -1.66 -4.38 -13.59
C CYS A 45 -1.67 -3.82 -15.01
N ALA A 46 -1.60 -2.50 -15.17
CA ALA A 46 -1.53 -1.86 -16.48
C ALA A 46 -0.25 -2.24 -17.25
N HIS A 47 0.89 -2.38 -16.56
CA HIS A 47 2.14 -2.86 -17.15
C HIS A 47 2.07 -4.35 -17.51
N LEU A 48 1.57 -5.19 -16.60
CA LEU A 48 1.42 -6.64 -16.81
C LEU A 48 0.51 -6.94 -18.00
N ALA A 49 -0.61 -6.24 -18.14
CA ALA A 49 -1.54 -6.42 -19.25
C ALA A 49 -0.89 -6.26 -20.64
N LYS A 50 0.17 -5.43 -20.73
CA LYS A 50 0.91 -5.19 -21.98
C LYS A 50 2.07 -6.16 -22.18
N ASN A 51 2.76 -6.55 -21.11
CA ASN A 51 4.06 -7.19 -21.18
C ASN A 51 4.07 -8.64 -20.69
N ALA A 52 3.01 -9.09 -20.02
CA ALA A 52 2.85 -10.45 -19.52
C ALA A 52 1.40 -10.94 -19.75
N PRO A 53 0.99 -11.19 -20.99
CA PRO A 53 -0.43 -11.39 -21.36
C PRO A 53 -1.08 -12.62 -20.69
N LYS A 54 -0.29 -13.53 -20.15
CA LYS A 54 -0.78 -14.73 -19.44
C LYS A 54 -0.70 -14.58 -17.91
N PHE A 55 -0.65 -13.34 -17.39
CA PHE A 55 -0.59 -13.13 -15.95
C PHE A 55 -1.95 -13.35 -15.26
N VAL A 56 -1.86 -13.83 -14.03
CA VAL A 56 -2.95 -13.79 -13.05
C VAL A 56 -2.37 -13.27 -11.75
N LEU A 57 -2.87 -12.13 -11.29
CA LEU A 57 -2.50 -11.54 -10.00
C LEU A 57 -3.71 -11.58 -9.07
N LYS A 58 -3.63 -12.40 -8.01
CA LYS A 58 -4.64 -12.41 -6.96
C LYS A 58 -4.26 -11.37 -5.91
N ILE A 59 -5.11 -10.35 -5.74
CA ILE A 59 -4.90 -9.27 -4.78
C ILE A 59 -5.89 -9.44 -3.62
N SER A 60 -5.40 -9.35 -2.39
CA SER A 60 -6.18 -9.36 -1.15
C SER A 60 -5.87 -8.08 -0.36
N SER A 61 -6.78 -7.67 0.52
CA SER A 61 -6.51 -6.57 1.44
C SER A 61 -5.59 -7.05 2.56
N LEU A 62 -4.50 -6.32 2.81
CA LEU A 62 -3.60 -6.63 3.92
C LEU A 62 -4.31 -6.41 5.28
N SER A 63 -5.37 -5.61 5.31
CA SER A 63 -6.18 -5.36 6.52
C SER A 63 -6.94 -6.59 7.05
N GLU A 64 -7.08 -7.64 6.25
CA GLU A 64 -7.78 -8.88 6.65
C GLU A 64 -6.90 -9.85 7.45
N TYR A 65 -5.61 -9.57 7.58
CA TYR A 65 -4.65 -10.54 8.07
C TYR A 65 -3.98 -10.13 9.39
N LEU A 66 -3.83 -11.11 10.27
CA LEU A 66 -3.26 -10.91 11.63
C LEU A 66 -1.73 -10.89 11.65
N SER A 67 -1.07 -11.46 10.64
CA SER A 67 0.40 -11.56 10.59
C SER A 67 0.91 -11.60 9.16
N LEU A 68 1.72 -10.61 8.80
CA LEU A 68 2.39 -10.54 7.50
C LEU A 68 3.36 -11.72 7.31
N GLU A 69 4.05 -12.15 8.36
CA GLU A 69 4.99 -13.27 8.29
C GLU A 69 4.28 -14.57 7.94
N TYR A 70 3.18 -14.88 8.63
CA TYR A 70 2.40 -16.09 8.35
C TYR A 70 1.91 -16.14 6.90
N LEU A 71 1.43 -15.01 6.39
CA LEU A 71 0.95 -14.89 5.01
C LEU A 71 2.03 -15.14 3.98
N LEU A 72 3.18 -14.50 4.15
CA LEU A 72 4.32 -14.65 3.24
C LEU A 72 4.98 -16.03 3.35
N MET A 73 4.77 -16.74 4.45
CA MET A 73 5.20 -18.14 4.59
C MET A 73 4.32 -19.12 3.81
N SER A 74 3.02 -18.87 3.73
CA SER A 74 2.04 -19.89 3.31
C SER A 74 1.11 -19.48 2.16
N GLU A 75 0.70 -18.23 2.08
CA GLU A 75 -0.41 -17.84 1.21
C GLU A 75 -0.06 -16.79 0.16
N LEU A 76 0.93 -15.93 0.42
CA LEU A 76 1.32 -14.85 -0.45
C LEU A 76 2.71 -15.03 -1.02
N ASP A 77 2.92 -14.52 -2.23
CA ASP A 77 4.24 -14.40 -2.83
C ASP A 77 4.91 -13.10 -2.41
N PHE A 78 4.13 -12.02 -2.29
CA PHE A 78 4.62 -10.73 -1.80
C PHE A 78 3.49 -9.92 -1.14
N ALA A 79 3.88 -8.85 -0.44
CA ALA A 79 2.97 -7.83 0.05
C ALA A 79 3.55 -6.43 -0.15
N ILE A 80 2.69 -5.43 -0.25
CA ILE A 80 3.10 -4.01 -0.30
C ILE A 80 2.41 -3.29 0.85
N GLY A 81 3.20 -2.62 1.68
CA GLY A 81 2.67 -1.94 2.85
C GLY A 81 3.66 -0.99 3.52
N PRO A 82 3.25 -0.36 4.62
CA PRO A 82 4.07 0.60 5.33
C PRO A 82 5.24 -0.04 6.07
N GLY A 83 6.34 0.70 6.20
CA GLY A 83 7.63 0.22 6.70
C GLY A 83 7.70 -0.12 8.19
N PHE A 84 6.69 0.23 8.96
CA PHE A 84 6.60 -0.07 10.40
C PHE A 84 5.91 -1.41 10.73
N VAL A 85 5.56 -2.19 9.72
CA VAL A 85 5.06 -3.56 9.93
C VAL A 85 6.21 -4.41 10.46
N GLU A 86 6.02 -5.00 11.64
CA GLU A 86 6.98 -5.92 12.21
C GLU A 86 7.06 -7.19 11.36
N THR A 87 8.28 -7.63 11.11
CA THR A 87 8.55 -8.84 10.31
C THR A 87 9.60 -9.69 10.99
N GLY A 88 9.44 -11.01 10.90
CA GLY A 88 10.47 -11.96 11.37
C GLY A 88 11.68 -11.99 10.44
N ASN A 89 12.73 -12.70 10.86
CA ASN A 89 14.03 -12.80 10.18
C ASN A 89 13.98 -13.46 8.79
N ASN A 90 12.87 -14.08 8.43
CA ASN A 90 12.68 -14.76 7.15
C ASN A 90 12.02 -13.88 6.09
N ILE A 91 11.64 -12.67 6.43
CA ILE A 91 11.01 -11.72 5.51
C ILE A 91 12.04 -10.72 5.03
N ILE A 92 12.18 -10.62 3.72
CA ILE A 92 12.97 -9.60 3.06
C ILE A 92 12.07 -8.37 2.86
N ARG A 93 12.65 -7.23 3.12
CA ARG A 93 12.01 -5.93 3.00
C ARG A 93 12.79 -5.08 2.01
N GLU A 94 12.15 -4.73 0.91
CA GLU A 94 12.71 -3.85 -0.12
C GLU A 94 12.00 -2.50 -0.07
N LEU A 95 12.77 -1.44 0.13
CA LEU A 95 12.24 -0.08 0.09
C LEU A 95 11.77 0.26 -1.33
N LEU A 96 10.54 0.72 -1.46
CA LEU A 96 10.01 1.25 -2.71
C LEU A 96 10.20 2.78 -2.77
N PHE A 97 9.68 3.49 -1.79
CA PHE A 97 9.84 4.95 -1.66
C PHE A 97 9.43 5.42 -0.26
N GLU A 98 9.73 6.68 0.02
CA GLU A 98 9.25 7.39 1.19
C GLU A 98 7.94 8.11 0.84
N GLU A 99 6.91 7.95 1.67
CA GLU A 99 5.59 8.53 1.49
C GLU A 99 5.36 9.63 2.53
N GLU A 100 4.68 10.70 2.14
CA GLU A 100 4.32 11.81 3.02
C GLU A 100 2.87 11.69 3.49
N ALA A 101 2.61 12.00 4.75
CA ALA A 101 1.27 12.19 5.27
C ALA A 101 0.80 13.64 5.04
N VAL A 102 -0.41 13.80 4.55
CA VAL A 102 -1.06 15.10 4.36
C VAL A 102 -2.44 15.10 5.01
N CYS A 103 -2.87 16.25 5.49
CA CYS A 103 -4.25 16.46 5.90
C CYS A 103 -5.07 16.85 4.66
N VAL A 104 -6.26 16.26 4.52
CA VAL A 104 -7.18 16.58 3.44
C VAL A 104 -8.54 16.97 3.98
N MET A 105 -9.17 17.90 3.31
CA MET A 105 -10.51 18.38 3.56
C MET A 105 -11.21 18.75 2.25
N HIS A 106 -12.54 18.80 2.24
CA HIS A 106 -13.26 19.26 1.06
C HIS A 106 -12.93 20.73 0.75
N LYS A 107 -12.85 21.12 -0.52
CA LYS A 107 -12.49 22.48 -0.95
C LYS A 107 -13.37 23.60 -0.38
N SER A 108 -14.61 23.28 0.05
CA SER A 108 -15.52 24.24 0.71
C SER A 108 -15.36 24.27 2.23
N HIS A 109 -14.43 23.49 2.82
CA HIS A 109 -14.21 23.48 4.25
C HIS A 109 -13.73 24.86 4.73
N PRO A 110 -14.16 25.35 5.91
CA PRO A 110 -13.74 26.66 6.43
C PRO A 110 -12.23 26.89 6.51
N LEU A 111 -11.45 25.82 6.69
CA LEU A 111 -9.98 25.85 6.76
C LEU A 111 -9.29 25.64 5.42
N ALA A 112 -10.00 25.38 4.32
CA ALA A 112 -9.41 24.97 3.05
C ALA A 112 -8.47 26.01 2.43
N ASN A 113 -8.69 27.29 2.71
CA ASN A 113 -7.90 28.40 2.16
C ASN A 113 -6.94 29.04 3.19
N GLN A 114 -6.62 28.32 4.27
CA GLN A 114 -5.76 28.81 5.34
C GLN A 114 -4.57 27.87 5.54
N GLU A 115 -3.48 28.37 6.10
CA GLU A 115 -2.40 27.51 6.57
C GLU A 115 -2.88 26.72 7.79
N LEU A 116 -2.84 25.39 7.71
CA LEU A 116 -3.34 24.52 8.76
C LEU A 116 -2.33 24.44 9.91
N THR A 117 -2.66 25.08 11.04
CA THR A 117 -1.85 24.98 12.26
C THR A 117 -2.17 23.69 13.05
N GLN A 118 -1.30 23.36 14.04
CA GLN A 118 -1.55 22.22 14.95
C GLN A 118 -2.86 22.39 15.72
N ASP A 119 -3.13 23.59 16.24
CA ASP A 119 -4.34 23.86 17.01
C ASP A 119 -5.61 23.71 16.16
N MET A 120 -5.59 24.24 14.92
CA MET A 120 -6.71 24.07 13.97
C MET A 120 -6.95 22.59 13.66
N TYR A 121 -5.88 21.84 13.44
CA TYR A 121 -5.97 20.40 13.18
C TYR A 121 -6.57 19.65 14.38
N LEU A 122 -6.13 19.93 15.60
CA LEU A 122 -6.63 19.26 16.82
C LEU A 122 -8.08 19.63 17.16
N GLN A 123 -8.50 20.85 16.84
CA GLN A 123 -9.87 21.34 17.07
C GLN A 123 -10.86 20.88 16.01
N ALA A 124 -10.40 20.51 14.83
CA ALA A 124 -11.24 20.01 13.75
C ALA A 124 -11.89 18.66 14.11
N GLU A 125 -12.96 18.35 13.42
CA GLU A 125 -13.61 17.05 13.51
C GLU A 125 -13.02 16.08 12.48
N HIS A 126 -12.69 14.85 12.89
CA HIS A 126 -11.89 13.92 12.09
C HIS A 126 -12.66 12.68 11.66
N VAL A 127 -12.35 12.23 10.43
CA VAL A 127 -12.53 10.84 10.02
C VAL A 127 -11.22 10.11 10.27
N ASP A 128 -11.28 9.03 11.02
CA ASP A 128 -10.13 8.15 11.26
C ASP A 128 -10.20 6.89 10.41
N ILE A 129 -9.03 6.35 10.04
CA ILE A 129 -8.93 5.14 9.22
C ILE A 129 -8.30 4.06 10.07
N GLN A 130 -9.06 3.01 10.35
CA GLN A 130 -8.60 1.91 11.19
C GLN A 130 -8.56 0.62 10.39
N PHE A 131 -7.37 0.04 10.30
CA PHE A 131 -7.18 -1.27 9.67
C PHE A 131 -7.32 -2.37 10.73
N SER A 132 -8.23 -3.31 10.53
CA SER A 132 -8.67 -4.30 11.52
C SER A 132 -7.53 -5.16 12.12
N TYR A 133 -6.47 -5.44 11.36
CA TYR A 133 -5.39 -6.33 11.79
C TYR A 133 -4.36 -5.68 12.73
N MET A 134 -4.41 -4.37 12.92
CA MET A 134 -3.42 -3.64 13.72
C MET A 134 -3.93 -3.19 15.08
N GLY A 135 -5.02 -3.81 15.55
CA GLY A 135 -5.65 -3.43 16.81
C GLY A 135 -6.38 -2.09 16.72
N ASN A 136 -6.62 -1.46 17.86
CA ASN A 136 -7.37 -0.21 17.96
C ASN A 136 -6.57 1.04 17.59
N GLU A 137 -5.33 0.89 17.08
CA GLU A 137 -4.47 2.03 16.74
C GLU A 137 -4.42 2.24 15.22
N ASN A 138 -4.61 3.50 14.80
CA ASN A 138 -4.39 3.89 13.42
C ASN A 138 -2.90 3.80 13.08
N ILE A 139 -2.56 3.00 12.07
CA ILE A 139 -1.21 2.79 11.56
C ILE A 139 -0.47 4.09 11.27
N LEU A 140 -1.13 5.00 10.56
CA LEU A 140 -0.54 6.25 10.17
C LEU A 140 -0.18 7.09 11.40
N TYR A 141 -1.04 7.08 12.42
CA TYR A 141 -0.77 7.79 13.66
C TYR A 141 0.31 7.14 14.51
N LYS A 142 0.41 5.81 14.51
CA LYS A 142 1.53 5.11 15.15
C LYS A 142 2.85 5.47 14.47
N ALA A 143 2.87 5.47 13.15
CA ALA A 143 4.04 5.88 12.37
C ALA A 143 4.41 7.35 12.58
N LEU A 144 3.43 8.22 12.75
CA LEU A 144 3.59 9.65 12.96
C LEU A 144 3.70 10.04 14.44
N GLN A 145 3.89 9.07 15.37
CA GLN A 145 4.05 9.23 16.82
C GLN A 145 2.82 9.77 17.55
N GLY A 146 1.63 9.39 17.11
CA GLY A 146 0.37 9.46 17.83
C GLY A 146 -0.07 10.85 18.29
N TYR A 147 -1.22 11.29 17.83
CA TYR A 147 -1.88 12.49 18.34
C TYR A 147 -3.26 12.10 18.83
N HIS A 148 -3.34 11.78 20.11
CA HIS A 148 -4.51 11.19 20.75
C HIS A 148 -5.63 12.19 21.10
N GLN A 149 -5.44 13.48 20.88
CA GLN A 149 -6.38 14.54 21.33
C GLN A 149 -7.30 15.07 20.22
N ARG A 150 -7.50 14.31 19.15
CA ARG A 150 -8.39 14.71 18.06
C ARG A 150 -9.85 14.40 18.36
N SER A 151 -10.76 15.24 17.87
CA SER A 151 -12.21 14.96 17.89
C SER A 151 -12.58 13.98 16.77
N ILE A 152 -12.46 12.68 17.00
CA ILE A 152 -12.83 11.65 16.01
C ILE A 152 -14.36 11.50 16.02
N LYS A 153 -14.99 11.69 14.84
CA LYS A 153 -16.43 11.56 14.65
C LYS A 153 -16.81 10.26 13.93
N VAL A 154 -15.97 9.83 13.02
CA VAL A 154 -16.21 8.63 12.20
C VAL A 154 -14.92 7.80 12.13
N ILE A 155 -15.04 6.50 12.23
CA ILE A 155 -13.96 5.55 11.99
C ILE A 155 -14.36 4.66 10.81
N VAL A 156 -13.49 4.57 9.80
CA VAL A 156 -13.74 3.80 8.57
C VAL A 156 -12.63 2.79 8.30
N PRO A 157 -12.91 1.72 7.55
CA PRO A 157 -11.93 0.65 7.33
C PRO A 157 -10.88 0.95 6.24
N ASN A 158 -11.07 1.98 5.42
CA ASN A 158 -10.17 2.28 4.31
C ASN A 158 -10.20 3.76 3.90
N ILE A 159 -9.22 4.15 3.09
CA ILE A 159 -9.02 5.53 2.65
C ILE A 159 -10.17 6.03 1.78
N ILE A 160 -10.71 5.21 0.89
CA ILE A 160 -11.80 5.63 -0.01
C ILE A 160 -13.05 5.99 0.79
N SER A 161 -13.40 5.17 1.79
CA SER A 161 -14.51 5.50 2.69
C SER A 161 -14.26 6.81 3.46
N ALA A 162 -13.01 7.10 3.85
CA ALA A 162 -12.68 8.37 4.51
C ALA A 162 -12.86 9.56 3.57
N LEU A 163 -12.41 9.45 2.32
CA LEU A 163 -12.56 10.50 1.32
C LEU A 163 -14.03 10.75 0.95
N GLU A 164 -14.86 9.69 0.89
CA GLU A 164 -16.32 9.84 0.71
C GLU A 164 -16.95 10.61 1.86
N VAL A 165 -16.59 10.30 3.11
CA VAL A 165 -17.11 11.06 4.27
C VAL A 165 -16.66 12.51 4.23
N VAL A 166 -15.38 12.78 3.93
CA VAL A 166 -14.85 14.15 3.79
C VAL A 166 -15.56 14.93 2.67
N TYR A 167 -15.88 14.27 1.55
CA TYR A 167 -16.60 14.89 0.44
C TYR A 167 -18.00 15.40 0.85
N HIS A 168 -18.67 14.71 1.77
CA HIS A 168 -20.04 15.01 2.20
C HIS A 168 -20.15 15.79 3.52
N THR A 169 -19.00 16.10 4.18
CA THR A 169 -19.01 16.72 5.52
C THR A 169 -17.96 17.82 5.62
N ASN A 170 -17.95 18.50 6.78
CA ASN A 170 -16.86 19.39 7.19
C ASN A 170 -15.81 18.64 8.06
N PHE A 171 -15.64 17.33 7.88
CA PHE A 171 -14.59 16.59 8.57
C PHE A 171 -13.29 16.63 7.77
N ILE A 172 -12.18 16.44 8.47
CA ILE A 172 -10.85 16.32 7.86
C ILE A 172 -10.31 14.91 8.09
N THR A 173 -9.38 14.48 7.26
CA THR A 173 -8.67 13.22 7.47
C THR A 173 -7.20 13.34 7.09
N THR A 174 -6.36 12.43 7.58
CA THR A 174 -4.94 12.36 7.23
C THR A 174 -4.69 11.11 6.40
N VAL A 175 -4.11 11.28 5.22
CA VAL A 175 -3.89 10.22 4.23
C VAL A 175 -2.50 10.34 3.60
N PRO A 176 -1.99 9.30 2.92
CA PRO A 176 -0.81 9.39 2.08
C PRO A 176 -0.98 10.46 0.99
N ARG A 177 0.06 11.29 0.79
CA ARG A 177 0.07 12.37 -0.24
C ARG A 177 -0.21 11.83 -1.64
N THR A 178 0.41 10.71 -1.98
CA THR A 178 0.20 10.05 -3.29
C THR A 178 -1.28 9.77 -3.55
N LEU A 179 -2.03 9.32 -2.53
CA LEU A 179 -3.46 9.06 -2.68
C LEU A 179 -4.29 10.35 -2.66
N ALA A 180 -3.92 11.32 -1.82
CA ALA A 180 -4.57 12.62 -1.83
C ALA A 180 -4.50 13.27 -3.23
N VAL A 181 -3.32 13.26 -3.86
CA VAL A 181 -3.13 13.76 -5.24
C VAL A 181 -3.91 12.94 -6.25
N THR A 182 -3.88 11.61 -6.16
CA THR A 182 -4.59 10.70 -7.08
C THR A 182 -6.09 10.94 -7.08
N PHE A 183 -6.66 11.28 -5.95
CA PHE A 183 -8.10 11.44 -5.76
C PHE A 183 -8.58 12.88 -5.61
N LYS A 184 -7.67 13.86 -5.76
CA LYS A 184 -7.95 15.29 -5.53
C LYS A 184 -9.20 15.77 -6.26
N ASP A 185 -9.23 15.60 -7.56
CA ASP A 185 -10.32 16.11 -8.40
C ASP A 185 -11.64 15.36 -8.16
N ARG A 186 -11.56 14.03 -7.98
CA ARG A 186 -12.73 13.19 -7.77
C ARG A 186 -13.50 13.59 -6.51
N TYR A 187 -12.77 13.85 -5.41
CA TYR A 187 -13.37 14.18 -4.11
C TYR A 187 -13.32 15.68 -3.79
N GLN A 188 -12.89 16.50 -4.75
CA GLN A 188 -12.82 17.95 -4.61
C GLN A 188 -12.13 18.36 -3.30
N ILE A 189 -11.00 17.72 -2.99
CA ILE A 189 -10.27 17.94 -1.74
C ILE A 189 -9.11 18.93 -1.93
N GLU A 190 -8.83 19.68 -0.86
CA GLU A 190 -7.60 20.44 -0.72
C GLU A 190 -6.63 19.72 0.21
N LEU A 191 -5.35 19.80 -0.14
CA LEU A 191 -4.25 19.15 0.56
C LEU A 191 -3.50 20.18 1.40
N HIS A 192 -3.33 19.88 2.68
CA HIS A 192 -2.54 20.67 3.59
C HIS A 192 -1.39 19.85 4.16
N PRO A 193 -0.20 20.44 4.37
CA PRO A 193 0.89 19.76 5.07
C PRO A 193 0.39 19.24 6.42
N PHE A 194 0.82 18.03 6.79
CA PHE A 194 0.54 17.52 8.12
C PHE A 194 1.25 18.41 9.15
N PRO A 195 0.55 19.03 10.12
CA PRO A 195 1.09 20.15 10.90
C PRO A 195 2.01 19.71 12.06
N PHE A 196 2.61 18.53 11.98
CA PHE A 196 3.51 17.97 13.00
C PHE A 196 4.86 17.57 12.41
N PRO A 197 5.92 17.46 13.24
CA PRO A 197 7.30 17.29 12.74
C PRO A 197 7.52 16.04 11.89
N LYS A 198 6.96 14.90 12.30
CA LYS A 198 7.13 13.64 11.56
C LYS A 198 5.99 13.49 10.55
N LYS A 199 6.32 13.61 9.26
CA LYS A 199 5.36 13.62 8.15
C LYS A 199 5.50 12.44 7.23
N THR A 200 6.59 11.68 7.32
CA THR A 200 6.93 10.65 6.34
C THR A 200 6.96 9.25 6.93
N PHE A 201 6.71 8.27 6.08
CA PHE A 201 6.84 6.85 6.38
C PHE A 201 7.27 6.08 5.14
N LEU A 202 7.89 4.92 5.34
CA LEU A 202 8.39 4.10 4.24
C LEU A 202 7.26 3.24 3.65
N VAL A 203 7.27 3.06 2.34
CA VAL A 203 6.46 2.06 1.63
C VAL A 203 7.40 0.98 1.13
N ASN A 204 7.14 -0.26 1.52
CA ASN A 204 8.01 -1.39 1.26
C ASN A 204 7.28 -2.51 0.51
N PHE A 205 8.08 -3.26 -0.24
CA PHE A 205 7.74 -4.56 -0.79
C PHE A 205 8.31 -5.65 0.15
N TYR A 206 7.48 -6.60 0.51
CA TYR A 206 7.79 -7.67 1.45
C TYR A 206 7.65 -9.02 0.77
N TYR A 207 8.61 -9.90 0.96
CA TYR A 207 8.51 -11.29 0.51
C TYR A 207 9.32 -12.22 1.40
N HIS A 208 8.98 -13.53 1.39
CA HIS A 208 9.73 -14.52 2.17
C HIS A 208 11.05 -14.85 1.46
N LYS A 209 12.15 -14.97 2.22
CA LYS A 209 13.51 -15.24 1.68
C LYS A 209 13.61 -16.48 0.77
N ARG A 210 12.70 -17.47 0.91
CA ARG A 210 12.64 -18.63 0.00
C ARG A 210 12.40 -18.24 -1.47
N LEU A 211 11.84 -17.05 -1.71
CA LEU A 211 11.54 -16.54 -3.05
C LEU A 211 12.60 -15.55 -3.57
N SER A 212 13.75 -15.44 -2.92
CA SER A 212 14.82 -14.50 -3.34
C SER A 212 15.33 -14.79 -4.76
N ASN A 213 15.30 -16.06 -5.19
CA ASN A 213 15.71 -16.48 -6.53
C ASN A 213 14.52 -16.76 -7.47
N HIS A 214 13.29 -16.47 -7.05
CA HIS A 214 12.09 -16.67 -7.87
C HIS A 214 12.01 -15.62 -8.97
N LYS A 215 12.41 -15.95 -10.19
CA LYS A 215 12.55 -15.02 -11.32
C LYS A 215 11.29 -14.19 -11.62
N PRO A 216 10.08 -14.77 -11.65
CA PRO A 216 8.85 -14.00 -11.83
C PRO A 216 8.64 -12.93 -10.76
N LEU A 217 8.92 -13.23 -9.49
CA LEU A 217 8.78 -12.28 -8.40
C LEU A 217 9.79 -11.15 -8.50
N GLN A 218 11.06 -11.47 -8.79
CA GLN A 218 12.11 -10.46 -8.95
C GLN A 218 11.80 -9.52 -10.13
N TRP A 219 11.33 -10.08 -11.25
CA TRP A 219 10.89 -9.26 -12.37
C TRP A 219 9.74 -8.31 -12.00
N VAL A 220 8.73 -8.79 -11.25
CA VAL A 220 7.64 -7.93 -10.76
C VAL A 220 8.16 -6.83 -9.83
N LEU A 221 9.11 -7.14 -8.94
CA LEU A 221 9.73 -6.14 -8.07
C LEU A 221 10.47 -5.06 -8.90
N ASP A 222 11.22 -5.46 -9.93
CA ASP A 222 11.91 -4.52 -10.83
C ASP A 222 10.92 -3.64 -11.60
N VAL A 223 9.80 -4.22 -12.08
CA VAL A 223 8.72 -3.47 -12.73
C VAL A 223 8.12 -2.44 -11.77
N ILE A 224 7.85 -2.84 -10.52
CA ILE A 224 7.31 -1.92 -9.51
C ILE A 224 8.28 -0.77 -9.26
N LYS A 225 9.55 -1.06 -8.99
CA LYS A 225 10.58 -0.05 -8.73
C LYS A 225 10.74 0.93 -9.88
N LYS A 226 10.69 0.42 -11.11
CA LYS A 226 10.95 1.24 -12.32
C LYS A 226 9.75 2.06 -12.80
N TYR A 227 8.53 1.52 -12.69
CA TYR A 227 7.36 2.08 -13.37
C TYR A 227 6.19 2.45 -12.45
N CYS A 228 6.18 1.94 -11.21
CA CYS A 228 5.01 2.07 -10.34
C CYS A 228 5.26 2.93 -9.12
N CYS A 229 6.52 3.28 -8.80
CA CYS A 229 6.86 4.15 -7.69
C CYS A 229 6.75 5.63 -8.07
N VAL A 230 6.62 6.47 -7.06
CA VAL A 230 6.65 7.93 -7.24
C VAL A 230 8.09 8.34 -7.47
N ASN A 231 8.37 9.00 -8.58
CA ASN A 231 9.61 9.75 -8.73
C ASN A 231 9.42 11.08 -8.00
N HIS A 232 10.11 11.28 -6.90
CA HIS A 232 10.12 12.55 -6.16
C HIS A 232 10.95 13.66 -6.86
N GLU A 233 11.28 13.47 -8.13
CA GLU A 233 11.91 14.50 -8.98
C GLU A 233 10.83 15.15 -9.87
N ALA A 234 10.00 16.02 -9.29
CA ALA A 234 9.24 17.04 -10.00
C ALA A 234 8.68 18.07 -8.99
#